data_cd04e16ab9df288bd22728837d916e27
#
_entry.id   cd04e16ab9df288bd22728837d916e27
#
_cell.length_a   1.000
_cell.length_b   1.000
_cell.length_c   1.000
_cell.angle_alpha   90.00
_cell.angle_beta   90.00
_cell.angle_gamma   90.00
#
_symmetry.space_group_name_H-M   'P 1'
#
loop_
_entity.id
_entity.type
_entity.pdbx_description
1 polymer ?
#
loop_
_entity_poly.entity_id
_entity_poly.type
_entity_poly.pdbx_seq_one_letter_code
_entity_poly.pdbx_strand_id
1 'polypeptide(L)'
;MVLAAIGGGVYLLGEDDGGKPGAAVSSPSGGPELPGAPDGGGKDGGKGGSGDGEGDDRERGAEPPTEPGFATDVAAGISLPVPEGWKGTSGMVGAGLTTGEHPCPGDTAETCVRGGVFSAPAAAMKLSAKTPEEAAKKDIVANATESYGGKSYGRITSHDELRSEAVTVAGGKGYVVRWKVVTEKGDDGYVESLVFPSPTSKGMLVVVRSGFDINEDAPGLTVLDEITGGIKAASGAGSGGGGAA
;
A
#
# COMPACT_ATOMS: atom_id res chain seq x y z
N MET A 1 -4.68 9.83 8.15
CA MET A 1 -4.31 9.02 6.97
C MET A 1 -5.37 7.96 6.73
N VAL A 2 -5.89 7.82 5.50
CA VAL A 2 -6.91 6.80 5.15
C VAL A 2 -6.21 5.66 4.43
N LEU A 3 -6.27 4.46 4.99
CA LEU A 3 -5.79 3.22 4.37
C LEU A 3 -6.98 2.29 4.15
N ALA A 4 -7.36 2.04 2.92
CA ALA A 4 -8.37 1.04 2.59
C ALA A 4 -7.68 -0.28 2.24
N ALA A 5 -7.88 -1.32 3.06
CA ALA A 5 -7.42 -2.67 2.80
C ALA A 5 -8.55 -3.47 2.16
N ILE A 6 -8.42 -3.85 0.90
CA ILE A 6 -9.34 -4.77 0.22
C ILE A 6 -8.54 -5.99 -0.21
N GLY A 7 -8.84 -7.14 0.40
CA GLY A 7 -8.48 -8.47 -0.07
C GLY A 7 -7.03 -8.66 -0.54
N GLY A 8 -6.04 -8.58 0.36
CA GLY A 8 -4.66 -8.95 0.07
C GLY A 8 -3.79 -7.88 -0.61
N GLY A 9 -4.30 -6.68 -0.85
CA GLY A 9 -3.54 -5.55 -1.36
C GLY A 9 -4.04 -4.25 -0.74
N VAL A 10 -3.12 -3.35 -0.41
CA VAL A 10 -3.45 -1.99 0.01
C VAL A 10 -3.66 -1.17 -1.26
N TYR A 11 -4.89 -0.73 -1.51
CA TYR A 11 -5.21 0.21 -2.59
C TYR A 11 -5.41 1.60 -2.00
N LEU A 12 -4.66 2.56 -2.51
CA LEU A 12 -4.92 3.97 -2.27
C LEU A 12 -6.09 4.38 -3.18
N LEU A 13 -7.23 4.71 -2.60
CA LEU A 13 -8.38 5.22 -3.35
C LEU A 13 -8.12 6.69 -3.69
N GLY A 14 -7.72 6.96 -4.93
CA GLY A 14 -7.80 8.29 -5.51
C GLY A 14 -9.26 8.55 -5.91
N GLU A 15 -9.89 9.59 -5.36
CA GLU A 15 -11.20 10.05 -5.84
C GLU A 15 -11.04 10.71 -7.21
N ASP A 16 -11.67 10.12 -8.22
CA ASP A 16 -11.94 10.78 -9.49
C ASP A 16 -13.08 11.79 -9.28
N ASP A 17 -12.77 13.07 -9.40
CA ASP A 17 -13.73 14.16 -9.31
C ASP A 17 -14.33 14.46 -10.68
N GLY A 18 -15.64 14.27 -10.80
CA GLY A 18 -16.50 15.10 -11.63
C GLY A 18 -16.72 14.75 -13.10
N GLY A 19 -17.67 13.88 -13.40
CA GLY A 19 -18.33 13.78 -14.71
C GLY A 19 -19.85 13.74 -14.55
N LYS A 20 -20.54 14.79 -15.03
CA LYS A 20 -22.00 14.96 -15.05
C LYS A 20 -22.74 13.83 -15.78
N PRO A 21 -24.00 13.56 -15.41
CA PRO A 21 -24.81 12.49 -16.02
C PRO A 21 -25.31 12.90 -17.42
N GLY A 22 -25.05 12.07 -18.41
CA GLY A 22 -25.55 12.19 -19.78
C GLY A 22 -26.13 10.89 -20.25
N ALA A 23 -27.48 10.89 -20.36
CA ALA A 23 -28.36 10.17 -21.28
C ALA A 23 -28.19 8.65 -21.50
N ALA A 24 -29.22 7.94 -21.10
CA ALA A 24 -29.56 6.59 -21.49
C ALA A 24 -29.59 6.43 -23.04
N VAL A 25 -28.91 5.40 -23.54
CA VAL A 25 -29.13 4.84 -24.86
C VAL A 25 -29.37 3.36 -24.76
N SER A 26 -30.50 2.96 -25.28
CA SER A 26 -31.10 1.64 -25.32
C SER A 26 -30.23 0.64 -26.09
N SER A 27 -30.15 -0.58 -25.58
CA SER A 27 -29.64 -1.76 -26.28
C SER A 27 -30.49 -2.16 -27.47
N PRO A 28 -29.92 -2.63 -28.55
CA PRO A 28 -30.64 -3.56 -29.45
C PRO A 28 -30.17 -4.99 -29.20
N SER A 29 -31.15 -5.82 -28.93
CA SER A 29 -31.15 -7.27 -28.94
C SER A 29 -30.89 -7.78 -30.36
N GLY A 30 -30.11 -8.85 -30.51
CA GLY A 30 -29.95 -9.55 -31.77
C GLY A 30 -28.78 -10.55 -31.73
N GLY A 31 -29.05 -11.77 -31.27
CA GLY A 31 -28.16 -12.91 -31.45
C GLY A 31 -28.43 -13.65 -32.76
N PRO A 32 -27.52 -14.46 -33.27
CA PRO A 32 -27.88 -15.59 -34.11
C PRO A 32 -27.78 -16.91 -33.36
N GLU A 33 -28.85 -17.70 -33.49
CA GLU A 33 -28.99 -19.10 -33.14
C GLU A 33 -27.97 -19.96 -33.84
N LEU A 34 -27.50 -20.99 -33.16
CA LEU A 34 -26.88 -22.18 -33.78
C LEU A 34 -27.73 -23.41 -33.44
N PRO A 35 -27.95 -24.32 -34.39
CA PRO A 35 -28.84 -25.47 -34.23
C PRO A 35 -28.15 -26.74 -33.83
N GLY A 36 -28.89 -27.58 -33.10
CA GLY A 36 -28.78 -29.05 -33.21
C GLY A 36 -28.15 -29.78 -32.01
N ALA A 37 -29.03 -30.25 -31.13
CA ALA A 37 -28.79 -31.39 -30.25
C ALA A 37 -28.99 -32.73 -30.99
N PRO A 38 -28.53 -33.84 -30.45
CA PRO A 38 -29.52 -34.89 -30.16
C PRO A 38 -29.43 -35.45 -28.74
N ASP A 39 -30.59 -35.82 -28.32
CA ASP A 39 -31.09 -36.50 -27.16
C ASP A 39 -30.42 -37.89 -26.93
N GLY A 40 -30.28 -38.27 -25.67
CA GLY A 40 -29.81 -39.59 -25.29
C GLY A 40 -30.01 -39.81 -23.80
N GLY A 41 -31.19 -40.30 -23.44
CA GLY A 41 -31.54 -40.64 -22.07
C GLY A 41 -30.82 -41.87 -21.51
N GLY A 42 -30.71 -41.94 -20.17
CA GLY A 42 -30.24 -43.09 -19.41
C GLY A 42 -30.42 -42.83 -17.91
N LYS A 43 -31.53 -43.35 -17.38
CA LYS A 43 -31.72 -43.54 -15.93
C LYS A 43 -30.81 -44.66 -15.46
N ASP A 44 -30.16 -44.55 -14.32
CA ASP A 44 -30.30 -45.50 -13.20
C ASP A 44 -29.56 -45.04 -11.96
N GLY A 45 -30.11 -45.42 -10.84
CA GLY A 45 -29.80 -45.02 -9.50
C GLY A 45 -28.57 -45.70 -8.89
N GLY A 46 -28.04 -45.10 -7.82
CA GLY A 46 -26.95 -45.60 -6.99
C GLY A 46 -26.69 -44.73 -5.78
N LYS A 47 -27.20 -45.16 -4.73
CA LYS A 47 -27.13 -44.97 -3.30
C LYS A 47 -25.73 -44.65 -2.74
N GLY A 48 -25.62 -43.61 -1.91
CA GLY A 48 -24.89 -43.64 -0.63
C GLY A 48 -23.36 -43.53 -0.71
N GLY A 49 -22.85 -42.42 -0.16
CA GLY A 49 -21.48 -42.27 0.24
C GLY A 49 -21.34 -40.94 0.98
N SER A 50 -21.39 -41.00 2.34
CA SER A 50 -20.92 -39.94 3.20
C SER A 50 -19.42 -39.77 2.92
N GLY A 51 -19.05 -38.65 2.35
CA GLY A 51 -17.67 -38.21 2.20
C GLY A 51 -17.56 -36.90 2.93
N ASP A 52 -16.79 -36.93 4.01
CA ASP A 52 -16.39 -35.77 4.78
C ASP A 52 -15.82 -34.73 3.82
N GLY A 53 -16.47 -33.56 3.79
CA GLY A 53 -15.99 -32.42 3.05
C GLY A 53 -14.74 -31.86 3.73
N GLU A 54 -13.59 -32.33 3.31
CA GLU A 54 -12.36 -31.57 3.50
C GLU A 54 -12.51 -30.28 2.73
N GLY A 55 -12.70 -29.21 3.51
CA GLY A 55 -12.80 -27.86 3.02
C GLY A 55 -11.59 -27.53 2.13
N ASP A 56 -11.91 -27.00 0.98
CA ASP A 56 -10.95 -26.50 -0.01
C ASP A 56 -10.23 -25.26 0.53
N ASP A 57 -9.25 -25.46 1.41
CA ASP A 57 -8.34 -24.46 1.95
C ASP A 57 -7.22 -24.05 0.96
N ARG A 58 -7.47 -24.19 -0.34
CA ARG A 58 -6.44 -24.05 -1.38
C ARG A 58 -6.28 -22.66 -1.98
N GLU A 59 -6.64 -21.58 -1.31
CA GLU A 59 -6.26 -20.24 -1.83
C GLU A 59 -6.10 -19.16 -0.74
N ARG A 60 -5.52 -19.50 0.39
CA ARG A 60 -4.77 -18.47 1.12
C ARG A 60 -3.37 -18.49 0.56
N GLY A 61 -3.07 -17.53 -0.34
CA GLY A 61 -1.72 -17.34 -0.84
C GLY A 61 -0.74 -17.34 0.34
N ALA A 62 0.33 -18.11 0.26
CA ALA A 62 1.31 -18.23 1.32
C ALA A 62 1.72 -16.82 1.77
N GLU A 63 1.56 -16.51 3.06
CA GLU A 63 2.07 -15.28 3.63
C GLU A 63 3.57 -15.18 3.32
N PRO A 64 4.05 -14.02 2.87
CA PRO A 64 5.46 -13.85 2.57
C PRO A 64 6.29 -14.12 3.84
N PRO A 65 7.47 -14.72 3.71
CA PRO A 65 8.34 -14.99 4.84
C PRO A 65 8.68 -13.68 5.54
N THR A 66 8.30 -13.56 6.81
CA THR A 66 8.51 -12.36 7.62
C THR A 66 9.46 -12.65 8.76
N GLU A 67 10.37 -11.73 9.02
CA GLU A 67 11.19 -11.74 10.23
C GLU A 67 10.35 -11.15 11.38
N PRO A 68 10.37 -11.74 12.59
CA PRO A 68 9.68 -11.18 13.74
C PRO A 68 10.07 -9.72 13.98
N GLY A 69 9.08 -8.85 14.21
CA GLY A 69 9.30 -7.41 14.40
C GLY A 69 9.50 -6.61 13.11
N PHE A 70 9.27 -7.22 11.94
CA PHE A 70 9.37 -6.55 10.64
C PHE A 70 8.14 -6.84 9.77
N ALA A 71 7.80 -5.85 8.93
CA ALA A 71 6.85 -6.01 7.82
C ALA A 71 7.64 -6.00 6.50
N THR A 72 7.45 -7.02 5.66
CA THR A 72 8.25 -7.24 4.45
C THR A 72 7.48 -6.93 3.18
N ASP A 73 8.07 -6.08 2.33
CA ASP A 73 7.68 -5.88 0.94
C ASP A 73 8.57 -6.74 0.05
N VAL A 74 8.02 -7.87 -0.43
CA VAL A 74 8.78 -8.86 -1.21
C VAL A 74 9.24 -8.29 -2.54
N ALA A 75 8.38 -7.59 -3.26
CA ALA A 75 8.71 -7.01 -4.57
C ALA A 75 9.77 -5.91 -4.45
N ALA A 76 9.69 -5.07 -3.43
CA ALA A 76 10.70 -4.04 -3.16
C ALA A 76 12.00 -4.62 -2.58
N GLY A 77 11.95 -5.81 -1.99
CA GLY A 77 13.08 -6.50 -1.38
C GLY A 77 13.53 -5.84 -0.07
N ILE A 78 12.59 -5.28 0.70
CA ILE A 78 12.87 -4.56 1.95
C ILE A 78 12.00 -5.06 3.10
N SER A 79 12.47 -4.82 4.32
CA SER A 79 11.71 -5.00 5.56
C SER A 79 11.70 -3.72 6.38
N LEU A 80 10.50 -3.34 6.84
CA LEU A 80 10.24 -2.18 7.69
C LEU A 80 10.17 -2.64 9.15
N PRO A 81 10.90 -2.03 10.10
CA PRO A 81 10.76 -2.36 11.51
C PRO A 81 9.39 -1.95 12.02
N VAL A 82 8.72 -2.85 12.75
CA VAL A 82 7.41 -2.60 13.35
C VAL A 82 7.62 -2.06 14.77
N PRO A 83 7.27 -0.79 15.06
CA PRO A 83 7.36 -0.25 16.42
C PRO A 83 6.45 -1.02 17.40
N GLU A 84 6.77 -0.95 18.68
CA GLU A 84 5.94 -1.54 19.73
C GLU A 84 4.52 -0.95 19.70
N GLY A 85 3.52 -1.81 19.77
CA GLY A 85 2.10 -1.43 19.73
C GLY A 85 1.55 -1.12 18.34
N TRP A 86 2.38 -1.20 17.28
CA TRP A 86 1.92 -1.01 15.91
C TRP A 86 1.57 -2.34 15.24
N LYS A 87 0.71 -2.25 14.24
CA LYS A 87 0.38 -3.36 13.35
C LYS A 87 1.28 -3.30 12.12
N GLY A 88 2.03 -4.38 11.87
CA GLY A 88 2.78 -4.60 10.64
C GLY A 88 2.03 -5.53 9.69
N THR A 89 2.03 -5.22 8.40
CA THR A 89 1.46 -6.06 7.35
C THR A 89 2.49 -6.26 6.25
N SER A 90 2.86 -7.51 5.99
CA SER A 90 3.75 -7.88 4.89
C SER A 90 2.94 -8.19 3.65
N GLY A 91 3.53 -7.97 2.46
CA GLY A 91 2.88 -8.25 1.19
C GLY A 91 3.83 -8.67 0.08
N MET A 92 3.30 -9.30 -0.95
CA MET A 92 4.05 -9.60 -2.17
C MET A 92 4.43 -8.31 -2.90
N VAL A 93 3.56 -7.30 -2.85
CA VAL A 93 3.80 -5.93 -3.31
C VAL A 93 3.28 -5.00 -2.23
N GLY A 94 4.19 -4.24 -1.63
CA GLY A 94 3.90 -3.34 -0.53
C GLY A 94 3.99 -3.99 0.86
N ALA A 95 4.40 -3.19 1.84
CA ALA A 95 4.31 -3.48 3.26
C ALA A 95 3.73 -2.26 3.97
N GLY A 96 3.02 -2.47 5.06
CA GLY A 96 2.37 -1.40 5.81
C GLY A 96 2.61 -1.48 7.30
N LEU A 97 2.69 -0.32 7.94
CA LEU A 97 2.72 -0.17 9.39
C LEU A 97 1.62 0.82 9.78
N THR A 98 0.84 0.51 10.81
CA THR A 98 -0.21 1.43 11.30
C THR A 98 -0.29 1.43 12.81
N THR A 99 -0.65 2.59 13.38
CA THR A 99 -1.12 2.71 14.75
C THR A 99 -2.53 2.14 14.91
N GLY A 100 -3.10 2.24 16.10
CA GLY A 100 -4.52 1.94 16.33
C GLY A 100 -5.46 2.81 15.50
N GLU A 101 -6.63 2.28 15.21
CA GLU A 101 -7.67 2.94 14.41
C GLU A 101 -8.52 3.91 15.26
N HIS A 102 -9.00 4.99 14.63
CA HIS A 102 -9.94 5.94 15.23
C HIS A 102 -10.87 6.51 14.14
N PRO A 103 -12.04 7.07 14.49
CA PRO A 103 -12.90 7.76 13.53
C PRO A 103 -12.19 8.96 12.90
N CYS A 104 -12.32 9.14 11.57
CA CYS A 104 -11.72 10.27 10.90
C CYS A 104 -12.34 11.61 11.34
N PRO A 105 -11.56 12.70 11.47
CA PRO A 105 -12.05 13.97 12.00
C PRO A 105 -13.10 14.66 11.13
N GLY A 106 -13.03 14.52 9.84
CA GLY A 106 -13.98 15.14 8.90
C GLY A 106 -15.14 14.26 8.48
N ASP A 107 -15.02 12.93 8.67
CA ASP A 107 -16.07 11.95 8.39
C ASP A 107 -15.96 10.78 9.37
N THR A 108 -16.72 10.82 10.44
CA THR A 108 -16.66 9.80 11.51
C THR A 108 -17.17 8.41 11.11
N ALA A 109 -17.73 8.25 9.92
CA ALA A 109 -18.07 6.95 9.34
C ALA A 109 -16.84 6.25 8.72
N GLU A 110 -15.79 7.00 8.44
CA GLU A 110 -14.53 6.50 7.93
C GLU A 110 -13.54 6.22 9.07
N THR A 111 -12.58 5.34 8.82
CA THR A 111 -11.56 4.94 9.79
C THR A 111 -10.21 5.53 9.40
N CYS A 112 -9.58 6.21 10.33
CA CYS A 112 -8.24 6.81 10.22
C CYS A 112 -7.26 6.15 11.21
N VAL A 113 -5.97 6.40 11.00
CA VAL A 113 -4.88 6.04 11.92
C VAL A 113 -4.05 7.28 12.22
N ARG A 114 -3.51 7.39 13.45
CA ARG A 114 -2.67 8.51 13.87
C ARG A 114 -1.28 8.51 13.24
N GLY A 115 -0.84 7.34 12.79
CA GLY A 115 0.43 7.16 12.10
C GLY A 115 0.39 5.95 11.21
N GLY A 116 0.95 6.10 10.01
CA GLY A 116 1.05 5.02 9.06
C GLY A 116 2.30 5.17 8.17
N VAL A 117 2.83 4.03 7.77
CA VAL A 117 3.94 3.93 6.81
C VAL A 117 3.57 2.87 5.79
N PHE A 118 3.84 3.13 4.53
CA PHE A 118 3.57 2.20 3.44
C PHE A 118 4.72 2.20 2.44
N SER A 119 5.16 1.02 2.01
CA SER A 119 6.17 0.85 0.95
C SER A 119 5.57 0.26 -0.31
N ALA A 120 6.13 0.62 -1.46
CA ALA A 120 5.89 -0.08 -2.72
C ALA A 120 7.01 0.21 -3.72
N PRO A 121 7.20 -0.63 -4.76
CA PRO A 121 7.94 -0.23 -5.96
C PRO A 121 7.35 1.03 -6.58
N ALA A 122 8.20 1.98 -7.00
CA ALA A 122 7.75 3.24 -7.63
C ALA A 122 6.84 3.00 -8.84
N ALA A 123 7.10 1.95 -9.61
CA ALA A 123 6.27 1.56 -10.75
C ALA A 123 4.84 1.17 -10.34
N ALA A 124 4.67 0.51 -9.19
CA ALA A 124 3.34 0.15 -8.65
C ALA A 124 2.53 1.39 -8.28
N MET A 125 3.20 2.47 -7.89
CA MET A 125 2.59 3.79 -7.62
C MET A 125 2.47 4.66 -8.88
N LYS A 126 2.74 4.11 -10.07
CA LYS A 126 2.75 4.86 -11.35
C LYS A 126 3.71 6.06 -11.33
N LEU A 127 4.70 6.03 -10.47
CA LEU A 127 5.70 7.07 -10.31
C LEU A 127 6.86 6.82 -11.28
N SER A 128 6.99 7.68 -12.30
CA SER A 128 8.08 7.64 -13.27
C SER A 128 9.10 8.71 -12.93
N ALA A 129 10.31 8.28 -12.59
CA ALA A 129 11.45 9.15 -12.30
C ALA A 129 12.77 8.41 -12.56
N LYS A 130 13.83 9.17 -12.81
CA LYS A 130 15.17 8.62 -13.10
C LYS A 130 16.05 8.54 -11.86
N THR A 131 15.77 9.36 -10.86
CA THR A 131 16.56 9.47 -9.63
C THR A 131 15.67 9.42 -8.40
N PRO A 132 16.20 8.99 -7.23
CA PRO A 132 15.48 9.07 -5.97
C PRO A 132 15.00 10.48 -5.63
N GLU A 133 15.81 11.51 -5.90
CA GLU A 133 15.45 12.91 -5.65
C GLU A 133 14.23 13.34 -6.47
N GLU A 134 14.26 13.09 -7.80
CA GLU A 134 13.14 13.41 -8.67
C GLU A 134 11.88 12.67 -8.23
N ALA A 135 12.01 11.41 -7.86
CA ALA A 135 10.89 10.60 -7.40
C ALA A 135 10.29 11.13 -6.09
N ALA A 136 11.11 11.38 -5.07
CA ALA A 136 10.64 11.87 -3.77
C ALA A 136 9.95 13.23 -3.88
N LYS A 137 10.52 14.17 -4.67
CA LYS A 137 9.93 15.49 -4.91
C LYS A 137 8.61 15.45 -5.70
N LYS A 138 8.43 14.47 -6.58
CA LYS A 138 7.15 14.25 -7.26
C LYS A 138 6.12 13.58 -6.37
N ASP A 139 6.57 12.61 -5.57
CA ASP A 139 5.69 11.77 -4.77
C ASP A 139 5.08 12.49 -3.57
N ILE A 140 5.81 13.41 -2.94
CA ILE A 140 5.36 14.07 -1.70
C ILE A 140 4.02 14.79 -1.85
N VAL A 141 3.71 15.34 -3.02
CA VAL A 141 2.43 16.01 -3.31
C VAL A 141 1.28 15.01 -3.28
N ALA A 142 1.47 13.86 -3.93
CA ALA A 142 0.47 12.79 -3.95
C ALA A 142 0.31 12.19 -2.55
N ASN A 143 1.42 11.90 -1.84
CA ASN A 143 1.39 11.41 -0.48
C ASN A 143 0.63 12.36 0.46
N ALA A 144 0.91 13.66 0.41
CA ALA A 144 0.21 14.66 1.21
C ALA A 144 -1.30 14.68 0.92
N THR A 145 -1.67 14.69 -0.36
CA THR A 145 -3.07 14.72 -0.79
C THR A 145 -3.83 13.46 -0.36
N GLU A 146 -3.24 12.28 -0.53
CA GLU A 146 -3.85 11.01 -0.17
C GLU A 146 -3.94 10.81 1.36
N SER A 147 -2.95 11.32 2.11
CA SER A 147 -2.91 11.17 3.56
C SER A 147 -3.82 12.17 4.30
N TYR A 148 -3.87 13.43 3.85
CA TYR A 148 -4.51 14.54 4.57
C TYR A 148 -5.48 15.36 3.73
N GLY A 149 -5.76 14.95 2.50
CA GLY A 149 -6.80 15.55 1.66
C GLY A 149 -8.17 14.91 1.85
N GLY A 150 -9.09 15.24 0.95
CA GLY A 150 -10.39 14.61 0.85
C GLY A 150 -11.34 14.92 2.01
N LYS A 151 -12.31 14.04 2.25
CA LYS A 151 -13.36 14.23 3.26
C LYS A 151 -12.86 14.04 4.69
N SER A 152 -11.85 13.20 4.88
CA SER A 152 -11.37 12.79 6.18
C SER A 152 -10.70 13.90 6.97
N TYR A 153 -9.91 14.76 6.28
CA TYR A 153 -9.21 15.91 6.86
C TYR A 153 -9.60 17.25 6.21
N GLY A 154 -10.53 17.25 5.25
CA GLY A 154 -10.83 18.39 4.41
C GLY A 154 -9.74 18.58 3.36
N ARG A 155 -9.36 19.83 3.11
CA ARG A 155 -8.25 20.14 2.20
C ARG A 155 -7.00 20.51 2.99
N ILE A 156 -5.85 20.34 2.37
CA ILE A 156 -4.60 20.94 2.85
C ILE A 156 -4.64 22.44 2.52
N THR A 157 -4.48 23.29 3.53
CA THR A 157 -4.52 24.74 3.40
C THR A 157 -3.14 25.35 3.19
N SER A 158 -2.10 24.72 3.75
CA SER A 158 -0.69 25.10 3.57
C SER A 158 0.23 23.93 3.90
N HIS A 159 1.49 24.04 3.51
CA HIS A 159 2.55 23.14 3.93
C HIS A 159 3.87 23.87 4.10
N ASP A 160 4.74 23.31 4.94
CA ASP A 160 6.13 23.73 5.13
C ASP A 160 7.06 22.56 4.84
N GLU A 161 8.07 22.75 3.99
CA GLU A 161 9.11 21.75 3.77
C GLU A 161 10.08 21.74 4.96
N LEU A 162 10.10 20.61 5.69
CA LEU A 162 10.95 20.43 6.87
C LEU A 162 12.27 19.76 6.52
N ARG A 163 12.29 18.94 5.47
CA ARG A 163 13.45 18.15 5.05
C ARG A 163 13.40 17.88 3.55
N SER A 164 14.53 18.06 2.86
CA SER A 164 14.66 17.73 1.43
C SER A 164 16.15 17.48 1.17
N GLU A 165 16.58 16.20 1.34
CA GLU A 165 18.01 15.88 1.32
C GLU A 165 18.31 14.44 0.90
N ALA A 166 19.56 14.20 0.51
CA ALA A 166 20.07 12.87 0.22
C ALA A 166 20.29 12.08 1.52
N VAL A 167 19.91 10.81 1.51
CA VAL A 167 20.04 9.87 2.64
C VAL A 167 20.61 8.54 2.19
N THR A 168 21.02 7.70 3.13
CA THR A 168 21.41 6.31 2.86
C THR A 168 20.41 5.37 3.55
N VAL A 169 19.79 4.48 2.80
CA VAL A 169 18.78 3.52 3.29
C VAL A 169 19.08 2.15 2.71
N ALA A 170 19.09 1.12 3.54
CA ALA A 170 19.39 -0.26 3.13
C ALA A 170 20.67 -0.37 2.27
N GLY A 171 21.67 0.47 2.55
CA GLY A 171 22.95 0.53 1.82
C GLY A 171 22.89 1.30 0.48
N GLY A 172 21.72 1.77 0.04
CA GLY A 172 21.52 2.54 -1.18
C GLY A 172 21.46 4.05 -0.94
N LYS A 173 21.89 4.85 -1.95
CA LYS A 173 21.73 6.30 -1.93
C LYS A 173 20.28 6.65 -2.30
N GLY A 174 19.54 7.20 -1.34
CA GLY A 174 18.17 7.64 -1.46
C GLY A 174 18.02 9.15 -1.33
N TYR A 175 16.77 9.58 -1.32
CA TYR A 175 16.37 10.96 -1.07
C TYR A 175 15.08 11.00 -0.27
N VAL A 176 14.99 11.95 0.66
CA VAL A 176 13.81 12.15 1.51
C VAL A 176 13.26 13.56 1.32
N VAL A 177 11.94 13.66 1.26
CA VAL A 177 11.21 14.93 1.38
C VAL A 177 10.20 14.77 2.50
N ARG A 178 10.19 15.70 3.46
CA ARG A 178 9.24 15.73 4.58
C ARG A 178 8.55 17.09 4.63
N TRP A 179 7.24 17.08 4.71
CA TRP A 179 6.42 18.27 4.90
C TRP A 179 5.65 18.20 6.21
N LYS A 180 5.42 19.37 6.79
CA LYS A 180 4.31 19.61 7.71
C LYS A 180 3.16 20.15 6.88
N VAL A 181 1.98 19.54 6.98
CA VAL A 181 0.76 20.01 6.31
C VAL A 181 -0.23 20.54 7.33
N VAL A 182 -0.92 21.62 6.96
CA VAL A 182 -2.01 22.22 7.74
C VAL A 182 -3.32 21.84 7.07
N THR A 183 -4.23 21.24 7.82
CA THR A 183 -5.50 20.75 7.32
C THR A 183 -6.65 21.70 7.62
N GLU A 184 -7.76 21.59 6.90
CA GLU A 184 -8.96 22.36 7.16
C GLU A 184 -9.78 21.79 8.32
N LYS A 185 -9.72 20.46 8.52
CA LYS A 185 -10.46 19.72 9.53
C LYS A 185 -9.55 18.73 10.24
N GLY A 186 -9.66 18.67 11.57
CA GLY A 186 -8.87 17.76 12.38
C GLY A 186 -7.43 18.19 12.59
N ASP A 187 -6.58 17.21 12.79
CA ASP A 187 -5.18 17.43 13.12
C ASP A 187 -4.37 17.81 11.90
N ASP A 188 -3.37 18.67 12.07
CA ASP A 188 -2.28 18.84 11.12
C ASP A 188 -1.47 17.54 11.01
N GLY A 189 -0.61 17.42 10.02
CA GLY A 189 0.16 16.22 9.84
C GLY A 189 1.60 16.43 9.37
N TYR A 190 2.42 15.41 9.62
CA TYR A 190 3.70 15.24 8.94
C TYR A 190 3.53 14.21 7.84
N VAL A 191 4.01 14.50 6.65
CA VAL A 191 4.13 13.54 5.55
C VAL A 191 5.56 13.42 5.11
N GLU A 192 5.99 12.20 4.79
CA GLU A 192 7.33 11.95 4.26
C GLU A 192 7.26 11.01 3.07
N SER A 193 7.96 11.37 2.00
CA SER A 193 8.25 10.51 0.86
C SER A 193 9.75 10.22 0.82
N LEU A 194 10.11 8.99 1.13
CA LEU A 194 11.46 8.47 1.07
C LEU A 194 11.61 7.57 -0.14
N VAL A 195 12.58 7.84 -1.01
CA VAL A 195 12.83 7.02 -2.20
C VAL A 195 14.28 6.60 -2.27
N PHE A 196 14.51 5.32 -2.59
CA PHE A 196 15.84 4.75 -2.71
C PHE A 196 15.85 3.56 -3.67
N PRO A 197 17.03 3.13 -4.18
CA PRO A 197 17.13 1.93 -5.02
C PRO A 197 16.82 0.67 -4.22
N SER A 198 16.06 -0.26 -4.82
CA SER A 198 15.86 -1.58 -4.22
C SER A 198 17.20 -2.26 -3.96
N PRO A 199 17.41 -2.83 -2.77
CA PRO A 199 18.65 -3.55 -2.46
C PRO A 199 18.77 -4.87 -3.22
N THR A 200 17.67 -5.40 -3.78
CA THR A 200 17.62 -6.72 -4.42
C THR A 200 17.34 -6.65 -5.92
N SER A 201 16.81 -5.54 -6.44
CA SER A 201 16.41 -5.39 -7.84
C SER A 201 17.06 -4.18 -8.49
N LYS A 202 18.05 -4.42 -9.36
CA LYS A 202 18.73 -3.32 -10.09
C LYS A 202 17.73 -2.50 -10.91
N GLY A 203 17.86 -1.17 -10.82
CA GLY A 203 17.05 -0.23 -11.60
C GLY A 203 15.65 -0.01 -11.05
N MET A 204 15.24 -0.69 -9.99
CA MET A 204 13.98 -0.46 -9.32
C MET A 204 14.16 0.60 -8.23
N LEU A 205 13.27 1.60 -8.20
CA LEU A 205 13.12 2.51 -7.08
C LEU A 205 12.01 2.02 -6.15
N VAL A 206 12.26 2.12 -4.85
CA VAL A 206 11.31 1.86 -3.78
C VAL A 206 10.85 3.19 -3.21
N VAL A 207 9.56 3.34 -3.02
CA VAL A 207 8.94 4.48 -2.33
C VAL A 207 8.45 4.01 -0.98
N VAL A 208 8.77 4.77 0.07
CA VAL A 208 8.19 4.63 1.40
C VAL A 208 7.49 5.93 1.73
N ARG A 209 6.17 5.87 1.88
CA ARG A 209 5.32 7.00 2.27
C ARG A 209 4.96 6.90 3.74
N SER A 210 4.99 8.02 4.43
CA SER A 210 4.56 8.09 5.83
C SER A 210 3.62 9.26 6.03
N GLY A 211 2.67 9.10 6.98
CA GLY A 211 1.79 10.16 7.44
C GLY A 211 1.57 10.01 8.94
N PHE A 212 1.84 11.06 9.71
CA PHE A 212 1.69 11.09 11.17
C PHE A 212 0.89 12.33 11.57
N ASP A 213 -0.18 12.17 12.33
CA ASP A 213 -0.95 13.29 12.88
C ASP A 213 -0.08 14.09 13.87
N ILE A 214 -0.41 15.36 14.02
CA ILE A 214 0.23 16.24 15.00
C ILE A 214 -0.73 16.46 16.15
N ASN A 215 -0.72 15.55 17.11
CA ASN A 215 -1.43 15.66 18.39
C ASN A 215 -0.74 14.82 19.47
N GLU A 216 -1.25 14.91 20.72
CA GLU A 216 -0.65 14.23 21.87
C GLU A 216 -0.78 12.69 21.85
N ASP A 217 -1.77 12.16 21.13
CA ASP A 217 -1.98 10.72 20.99
C ASP A 217 -1.25 10.11 19.76
N ALA A 218 -0.63 10.96 18.95
CA ALA A 218 0.06 10.54 17.74
C ALA A 218 1.54 10.22 18.02
N PRO A 219 2.15 9.33 17.22
CA PRO A 219 3.58 9.09 17.33
C PRO A 219 4.39 10.33 16.90
N GLY A 220 5.46 10.62 17.63
CA GLY A 220 6.35 11.72 17.29
C GLY A 220 7.27 11.42 16.10
N LEU A 221 7.90 12.45 15.54
CA LEU A 221 8.84 12.33 14.42
C LEU A 221 10.03 11.40 14.71
N THR A 222 10.41 11.23 15.97
CA THR A 222 11.47 10.29 16.38
C THR A 222 11.12 8.86 15.95
N VAL A 223 9.85 8.45 16.11
CA VAL A 223 9.39 7.12 15.68
C VAL A 223 9.47 6.98 14.15
N LEU A 224 9.14 8.04 13.40
CA LEU A 224 9.31 8.05 11.96
C LEU A 224 10.78 7.90 11.55
N ASP A 225 11.68 8.62 12.20
CA ASP A 225 13.13 8.53 11.95
C ASP A 225 13.68 7.14 12.31
N GLU A 226 13.18 6.51 13.38
CA GLU A 226 13.54 5.14 13.77
C GLU A 226 13.07 4.11 12.72
N ILE A 227 11.83 4.25 12.22
CA ILE A 227 11.31 3.38 11.16
C ILE A 227 12.18 3.52 9.90
N THR A 228 12.38 4.74 9.41
CA THR A 228 13.12 4.97 8.17
C THR A 228 14.59 4.60 8.28
N GLY A 229 15.20 4.83 9.44
CA GLY A 229 16.59 4.41 9.75
C GLY A 229 16.76 2.91 9.91
N GLY A 230 15.70 2.21 10.30
CA GLY A 230 15.69 0.75 10.51
C GLY A 230 15.31 -0.07 9.28
N ILE A 231 15.00 0.57 8.13
CA ILE A 231 14.72 -0.15 6.87
C ILE A 231 15.95 -0.94 6.44
N LYS A 232 15.76 -2.22 6.12
CA LYS A 232 16.82 -3.11 5.68
C LYS A 232 16.40 -3.94 4.47
N ALA A 233 17.42 -4.60 3.83
CA ALA A 233 17.12 -5.61 2.82
C ALA A 233 16.33 -6.77 3.45
N ALA A 234 15.33 -7.28 2.75
CA ALA A 234 14.54 -8.41 3.20
C ALA A 234 15.40 -9.68 3.30
N SER A 235 15.22 -10.44 4.38
CA SER A 235 15.93 -11.71 4.60
C SER A 235 15.46 -12.74 3.56
N GLY A 236 16.38 -13.37 2.85
CA GLY A 236 16.05 -14.40 1.83
C GLY A 236 15.99 -13.94 0.37
N ALA A 237 16.07 -12.64 0.09
CA ALA A 237 16.05 -12.13 -1.28
C ALA A 237 17.41 -12.22 -2.04
N GLY A 238 18.44 -12.77 -1.44
CA GLY A 238 19.83 -12.65 -1.92
C GLY A 238 20.64 -13.93 -2.11
N SER A 239 20.09 -15.14 -2.18
CA SER A 239 20.90 -16.36 -2.34
C SER A 239 20.60 -17.20 -3.59
N GLY A 240 20.27 -16.56 -4.70
CA GLY A 240 20.10 -17.22 -6.00
C GLY A 240 21.15 -16.76 -7.01
N GLY A 241 22.41 -17.19 -6.88
CA GLY A 241 23.38 -16.87 -7.92
C GLY A 241 24.85 -16.97 -7.52
N GLY A 242 25.35 -18.20 -7.41
CA GLY A 242 26.76 -18.40 -7.21
C GLY A 242 27.13 -19.87 -7.02
N GLY A 243 26.66 -20.73 -7.89
CA GLY A 243 27.21 -22.07 -8.06
C GLY A 243 28.22 -22.04 -9.18
N ALA A 244 29.45 -22.03 -8.80
CA ALA A 244 30.60 -22.12 -9.69
C ALA A 244 30.77 -23.49 -10.30
N ALA A 245 31.39 -23.57 -11.43
CA ALA A 245 32.42 -24.55 -11.71
C ALA A 245 33.44 -23.93 -12.63
#